data_1d5cea8533d0783f59bc0b53d1f74ab1
#
_entry.id   1d5cea8533d0783f59bc0b53d1f74ab1
#
_cell.length_a   1.000
_cell.length_b   1.000
_cell.length_c   1.000
_cell.angle_alpha   90.00
_cell.angle_beta   90.00
_cell.angle_gamma   90.00
#
_symmetry.space_group_name_H-M   'P 1'
#
loop_
_entity.id
_entity.type
_entity.pdbx_description
1 polymer ?
#
loop_
_entity_poly.entity_id
_entity_poly.type
_entity_poly.pdbx_seq_one_letter_code
_entity_poly.pdbx_strand_id
1 'polypeptide(L)'
;MKPIIFCCPDEECVKKGISLNVSVAKELFSVKPIRRSFMLPKIVDTIIEELPKNSTIKYFDVLFNPDYQVDVLQLLIAACKKREFSIIWSGTYSNGKLMYAEPGYADFKTYDLDKYDVTCIV
;
A
#
# COMPACT_ATOMS: atom_id res chain seq x y z
N MET A 1 -17.41 3.82 -2.02
CA MET A 1 -17.02 3.93 -0.60
C MET A 1 -15.52 4.20 -0.49
N LYS A 2 -15.12 5.07 0.43
CA LYS A 2 -13.70 5.39 0.62
C LYS A 2 -13.01 4.27 1.40
N PRO A 3 -11.83 3.81 0.98
CA PRO A 3 -11.07 2.88 1.79
C PRO A 3 -10.61 3.56 3.09
N ILE A 4 -10.37 2.73 4.11
CA ILE A 4 -9.90 3.20 5.42
C ILE A 4 -8.41 2.94 5.49
N ILE A 5 -7.65 3.94 5.97
CA ILE A 5 -6.23 3.78 6.25
C ILE A 5 -5.98 4.00 7.73
N PHE A 6 -5.32 3.04 8.37
CA PHE A 6 -4.89 3.13 9.76
C PHE A 6 -3.51 3.75 9.79
N CYS A 7 -3.45 5.03 10.16
CA CYS A 7 -2.21 5.82 10.11
C CYS A 7 -1.27 5.51 11.26
N CYS A 8 -1.83 5.18 12.43
CA CYS A 8 -1.07 4.85 13.65
C CYS A 8 -1.59 3.54 14.25
N PRO A 9 -1.42 2.41 13.55
CA PRO A 9 -1.99 1.15 14.01
C PRO A 9 -1.31 0.63 15.27
N ASP A 10 -2.10 0.00 16.17
CA ASP A 10 -1.55 -0.71 17.32
C ASP A 10 -1.14 -2.14 16.94
N GLU A 11 -0.55 -2.87 17.89
CA GLU A 11 -0.09 -4.24 17.64
C GLU A 11 -1.22 -5.19 17.24
N GLU A 12 -2.38 -5.06 17.85
CA GLU A 12 -3.54 -5.91 17.53
C GLU A 12 -4.04 -5.68 16.13
N CYS A 13 -4.10 -4.42 15.73
CA CYS A 13 -4.48 -4.04 14.36
C CYS A 13 -3.51 -4.66 13.35
N VAL A 14 -2.20 -4.55 13.61
CA VAL A 14 -1.17 -5.09 12.72
C VAL A 14 -1.26 -6.61 12.62
N LYS A 15 -1.52 -7.29 13.73
CA LYS A 15 -1.65 -8.76 13.75
C LYS A 15 -2.79 -9.27 12.87
N LYS A 16 -3.87 -8.51 12.75
CA LYS A 16 -5.03 -8.90 11.95
C LYS A 16 -4.84 -8.68 10.46
N GLY A 17 -3.82 -7.91 10.08
CA GLY A 17 -3.59 -7.59 8.68
C GLY A 17 -2.99 -8.74 7.89
N ILE A 18 -3.22 -8.71 6.58
CA ILE A 18 -2.66 -9.69 5.64
C ILE A 18 -1.52 -9.03 4.89
N SER A 19 -0.32 -9.63 4.95
CA SER A 19 0.88 -9.09 4.29
C SER A 19 0.80 -9.23 2.78
N LEU A 20 1.18 -8.18 2.06
CA LEU A 20 1.25 -8.19 0.60
C LEU A 20 2.67 -8.45 0.06
N ASN A 21 3.71 -8.23 0.87
CA ASN A 21 5.09 -8.24 0.36
C ASN A 21 5.45 -9.54 -0.37
N VAL A 22 5.19 -10.69 0.25
CA VAL A 22 5.59 -11.98 -0.33
C VAL A 22 4.82 -12.25 -1.61
N SER A 23 3.50 -12.04 -1.60
CA SER A 23 2.66 -12.28 -2.76
C SER A 23 3.03 -11.39 -3.94
N VAL A 24 3.26 -10.10 -3.69
CA VAL A 24 3.66 -9.15 -4.74
C VAL A 24 5.04 -9.50 -5.28
N ALA A 25 6.00 -9.76 -4.40
CA ALA A 25 7.37 -10.10 -4.81
C ALA A 25 7.39 -11.35 -5.69
N LYS A 26 6.61 -12.35 -5.32
CA LYS A 26 6.50 -13.60 -6.07
C LYS A 26 5.99 -13.36 -7.49
N GLU A 27 4.95 -12.53 -7.63
CA GLU A 27 4.41 -12.20 -8.95
C GLU A 27 5.39 -11.36 -9.77
N LEU A 28 6.07 -10.41 -9.14
CA LEU A 28 7.07 -9.58 -9.82
C LEU A 28 8.25 -10.38 -10.31
N PHE A 29 8.63 -11.44 -9.59
CA PHE A 29 9.76 -12.28 -9.96
C PHE A 29 9.58 -12.91 -11.35
N SER A 30 8.35 -13.23 -11.74
CA SER A 30 8.05 -13.80 -13.05
C SER A 30 7.85 -12.77 -14.15
N VAL A 31 7.98 -11.47 -13.83
CA VAL A 31 7.84 -10.38 -14.78
C VAL A 31 9.22 -9.78 -15.08
N LYS A 32 9.51 -9.51 -16.36
CA LYS A 32 10.77 -8.88 -16.74
C LYS A 32 10.94 -7.55 -16.03
N PRO A 33 12.14 -7.23 -15.48
CA PRO A 33 12.34 -6.00 -14.70
C PRO A 33 11.83 -4.73 -15.38
N ILE A 34 12.02 -4.60 -16.68
CA ILE A 34 11.60 -3.41 -17.42
C ILE A 34 10.09 -3.21 -17.45
N ARG A 35 9.31 -4.28 -17.21
CA ARG A 35 7.84 -4.24 -17.25
C ARG A 35 7.20 -4.18 -15.88
N ARG A 36 7.98 -4.29 -14.80
CA ARG A 36 7.44 -4.42 -13.45
C ARG A 36 6.59 -3.24 -13.02
N SER A 37 7.05 -2.00 -13.23
CA SER A 37 6.28 -0.83 -12.82
C SER A 37 4.95 -0.73 -13.57
N PHE A 38 4.94 -1.09 -14.83
CA PHE A 38 3.71 -1.10 -15.64
C PHE A 38 2.72 -2.16 -15.16
N MET A 39 3.21 -3.31 -14.71
CA MET A 39 2.37 -4.43 -14.29
C MET A 39 1.90 -4.35 -12.84
N LEU A 40 2.49 -3.47 -12.01
CA LEU A 40 2.16 -3.37 -10.59
C LEU A 40 0.68 -3.19 -10.29
N PRO A 41 -0.04 -2.26 -10.95
CA PRO A 41 -1.47 -2.09 -10.65
C PRO A 41 -2.28 -3.37 -10.86
N LYS A 42 -2.00 -4.11 -11.92
CA LYS A 42 -2.69 -5.36 -12.23
C LYS A 42 -2.33 -6.45 -11.21
N ILE A 43 -1.05 -6.54 -10.83
CA ILE A 43 -0.59 -7.53 -9.86
C ILE A 43 -1.27 -7.31 -8.51
N VAL A 44 -1.25 -6.08 -8.01
CA VAL A 44 -1.88 -5.74 -6.72
C VAL A 44 -3.38 -6.00 -6.78
N ASP A 45 -4.03 -5.59 -7.86
CA ASP A 45 -5.47 -5.78 -8.03
C ASP A 45 -5.85 -7.28 -8.01
N THR A 46 -5.08 -8.11 -8.69
CA THR A 46 -5.30 -9.56 -8.74
C THR A 46 -5.11 -10.19 -7.36
N ILE A 47 -4.07 -9.80 -6.63
CA ILE A 47 -3.81 -10.34 -5.29
C ILE A 47 -4.95 -9.97 -4.34
N ILE A 48 -5.38 -8.70 -4.34
CA ILE A 48 -6.45 -8.25 -3.48
C ILE A 48 -7.77 -8.95 -3.82
N GLU A 49 -8.02 -9.20 -5.10
CA GLU A 49 -9.23 -9.90 -5.55
C GLU A 49 -9.34 -11.31 -4.96
N GLU A 50 -8.20 -11.97 -4.70
CA GLU A 50 -8.17 -13.32 -4.15
C GLU A 50 -8.29 -13.35 -2.62
N LEU A 51 -8.21 -12.20 -1.95
CA LEU A 51 -8.32 -12.13 -0.50
C LEU A 51 -9.77 -12.13 -0.04
N PRO A 52 -10.03 -12.58 1.22
CA PRO A 52 -11.40 -12.51 1.78
C PRO A 52 -11.93 -11.08 1.80
N LYS A 53 -13.24 -10.92 1.66
CA LYS A 53 -13.89 -9.60 1.72
C LYS A 53 -13.61 -8.92 3.06
N ASN A 54 -13.51 -7.60 3.01
CA ASN A 54 -13.26 -6.75 4.19
C ASN A 54 -11.94 -7.05 4.90
N SER A 55 -10.96 -7.56 4.16
CA SER A 55 -9.62 -7.78 4.69
C SER A 55 -8.91 -6.46 4.95
N THR A 56 -7.93 -6.50 5.85
CA THR A 56 -7.02 -5.39 6.11
C THR A 56 -5.64 -5.79 5.61
N ILE A 57 -5.04 -4.97 4.74
CA ILE A 57 -3.74 -5.30 4.15
C ILE A 57 -2.61 -4.54 4.84
N LYS A 58 -1.44 -5.16 4.90
CA LYS A 58 -0.23 -4.60 5.53
C LYS A 58 1.02 -5.03 4.78
N TYR A 59 2.17 -4.48 5.17
CA TYR A 59 3.51 -4.89 4.68
C TYR A 59 3.56 -4.93 3.15
N PHE A 60 3.53 -3.76 2.56
CA PHE A 60 3.63 -3.60 1.10
C PHE A 60 4.89 -2.84 0.70
N ASP A 61 5.97 -2.99 1.49
CA ASP A 61 7.23 -2.28 1.32
C ASP A 61 7.84 -2.49 -0.07
N VAL A 62 7.60 -3.64 -0.67
CA VAL A 62 8.09 -3.96 -2.01
C VAL A 62 7.61 -2.96 -3.07
N LEU A 63 6.45 -2.32 -2.85
CA LEU A 63 5.90 -1.35 -3.79
C LEU A 63 6.69 -0.02 -3.80
N PHE A 64 7.46 0.23 -2.74
CA PHE A 64 8.23 1.47 -2.62
C PHE A 64 9.59 1.43 -3.31
N ASN A 65 9.89 0.38 -4.05
CA ASN A 65 11.13 0.31 -4.81
C ASN A 65 11.22 1.54 -5.73
N PRO A 66 12.28 2.37 -5.61
CA PRO A 66 12.41 3.60 -6.40
C PRO A 66 12.36 3.39 -7.90
N ASP A 67 12.77 2.21 -8.37
CA ASP A 67 12.78 1.89 -9.80
C ASP A 67 11.36 1.84 -10.39
N TYR A 68 10.34 1.62 -9.57
CA TYR A 68 8.96 1.50 -10.04
C TYR A 68 8.28 2.85 -10.26
N GLN A 69 8.70 3.89 -9.55
CA GLN A 69 8.19 5.27 -9.70
C GLN A 69 6.66 5.36 -9.69
N VAL A 70 6.01 4.60 -8.79
CA VAL A 70 4.55 4.60 -8.67
C VAL A 70 4.11 5.37 -7.43
N ASP A 71 2.91 5.95 -7.49
CA ASP A 71 2.26 6.49 -6.29
C ASP A 71 1.62 5.32 -5.55
N VAL A 72 2.32 4.81 -4.54
CA VAL A 72 1.90 3.60 -3.81
C VAL A 72 0.55 3.79 -3.14
N LEU A 73 0.34 4.95 -2.51
CA LEU A 73 -0.92 5.21 -1.80
C LEU A 73 -2.10 5.21 -2.78
N GLN A 74 -1.97 5.88 -3.92
CA GLN A 74 -3.04 5.91 -4.91
C GLN A 74 -3.33 4.52 -5.48
N LEU A 75 -2.28 3.74 -5.72
CA LEU A 75 -2.40 2.38 -6.22
C LEU A 75 -3.20 1.50 -5.25
N LEU A 76 -2.89 1.59 -3.95
CA LEU A 76 -3.58 0.82 -2.92
C LEU A 76 -5.02 1.30 -2.73
N ILE A 77 -5.25 2.61 -2.75
CA ILE A 77 -6.60 3.18 -2.62
C ILE A 77 -7.48 2.69 -3.79
N ALA A 78 -6.97 2.72 -5.00
CA ALA A 78 -7.72 2.28 -6.18
C ALA A 78 -8.11 0.80 -6.08
N ALA A 79 -7.18 -0.06 -5.63
CA ALA A 79 -7.45 -1.49 -5.47
C ALA A 79 -8.43 -1.77 -4.33
N CYS A 80 -8.25 -1.11 -3.18
CA CYS A 80 -9.06 -1.34 -1.99
C CYS A 80 -10.47 -0.77 -2.14
N LYS A 81 -10.62 0.32 -2.88
CA LYS A 81 -11.92 0.97 -3.11
C LYS A 81 -12.92 0.03 -3.78
N LYS A 82 -12.46 -0.79 -4.69
CA LYS A 82 -13.31 -1.73 -5.44
C LYS A 82 -13.87 -2.85 -4.56
N ARG A 83 -13.18 -3.18 -3.45
CA ARG A 83 -13.48 -4.36 -2.63
C ARG A 83 -13.64 -4.06 -1.15
N GLU A 84 -13.71 -2.79 -0.79
CA GLU A 84 -13.92 -2.34 0.59
C GLU A 84 -12.84 -2.82 1.56
N PHE A 85 -11.59 -2.83 1.13
CA PHE A 85 -10.46 -3.23 1.97
C PHE A 85 -9.93 -2.04 2.75
N SER A 86 -9.26 -2.35 3.89
CA SER A 86 -8.57 -1.36 4.72
C SER A 86 -7.07 -1.51 4.56
N ILE A 87 -6.33 -0.43 4.87
CA ILE A 87 -4.89 -0.36 4.69
C ILE A 87 -4.24 -0.03 6.03
N ILE A 88 -3.21 -0.79 6.42
CA ILE A 88 -2.37 -0.47 7.57
C ILE A 88 -1.10 0.19 7.04
N TRP A 89 -0.89 1.46 7.43
CA TRP A 89 0.28 2.20 6.97
C TRP A 89 1.57 1.63 7.57
N SER A 90 2.59 1.46 6.72
CA SER A 90 3.87 0.85 7.11
C SER A 90 4.92 1.86 7.59
N GLY A 91 4.68 3.14 7.42
CA GLY A 91 5.62 4.19 7.80
C GLY A 91 5.16 5.00 8.98
N THR A 92 5.38 6.31 8.93
CA THR A 92 5.00 7.22 10.01
C THR A 92 3.91 8.18 9.55
N TYR A 93 3.25 8.80 10.53
CA TYR A 93 2.19 9.77 10.29
C TYR A 93 2.48 11.03 11.11
N SER A 94 2.33 12.21 10.50
CA SER A 94 2.48 13.48 11.20
C SER A 94 1.70 14.59 10.47
N ASN A 95 0.83 15.28 11.20
CA ASN A 95 0.12 16.48 10.71
C ASN A 95 -0.59 16.28 9.37
N GLY A 96 -1.33 15.19 9.22
CA GLY A 96 -2.09 14.90 8.00
C GLY A 96 -1.26 14.36 6.86
N LYS A 97 0.00 14.00 7.11
CA LYS A 97 0.89 13.44 6.09
C LYS A 97 1.39 12.06 6.49
N LEU A 98 1.38 11.16 5.53
CA LEU A 98 2.02 9.86 5.67
C LEU A 98 3.43 9.92 5.10
N MET A 99 4.37 9.26 5.77
CA MET A 99 5.76 9.20 5.33
C MET A 99 6.22 7.74 5.31
N TYR A 100 6.99 7.41 4.29
CA TYR A 100 7.65 6.11 4.17
C TYR A 100 9.16 6.33 4.09
N ALA A 101 9.92 5.54 4.85
CA ALA A 101 11.37 5.66 5.00
C ALA A 101 11.75 7.01 5.62
N GLU A 102 13.02 7.40 5.50
CA GLU A 102 13.54 8.63 6.08
C GLU A 102 14.08 9.57 5.00
N PRO A 103 14.05 10.90 5.22
CA PRO A 103 14.63 11.85 4.28
C PRO A 103 16.08 11.50 3.95
N GLY A 104 16.42 11.59 2.67
CA GLY A 104 17.76 11.27 2.20
C GLY A 104 17.91 9.87 1.61
N TYR A 105 16.95 8.98 1.85
CA TYR A 105 16.96 7.66 1.24
C TYR A 105 16.20 7.66 -0.08
N ALA A 106 16.61 6.81 -1.01
CA ALA A 106 16.02 6.75 -2.35
C ALA A 106 14.54 6.37 -2.35
N ASP A 107 14.10 5.60 -1.35
CA ASP A 107 12.71 5.15 -1.22
C ASP A 107 11.84 6.08 -0.38
N PHE A 108 12.38 7.21 0.07
CA PHE A 108 11.61 8.18 0.87
C PHE A 108 10.43 8.74 0.08
N LYS A 109 9.25 8.67 0.67
CA LYS A 109 8.01 9.22 0.09
C LYS A 109 7.19 9.92 1.15
N THR A 110 6.48 10.98 0.73
CA THR A 110 5.48 11.64 1.58
C THR A 110 4.17 11.74 0.81
N TYR A 111 3.07 11.62 1.55
CA TYR A 111 1.73 11.70 0.99
C TYR A 111 0.88 12.61 1.84
N ASP A 112 0.33 13.66 1.22
CA ASP A 112 -0.61 14.57 1.86
C ASP A 112 -2.01 13.95 1.78
N LEU A 113 -2.56 13.55 2.92
CA LEU A 113 -3.84 12.83 2.96
C LEU A 113 -5.00 13.64 2.38
N ASP A 114 -4.90 14.97 2.38
CA ASP A 114 -5.94 15.82 1.80
C ASP A 114 -6.09 15.64 0.29
N LYS A 115 -5.07 15.09 -0.36
CA LYS A 115 -5.07 14.89 -1.81
C LYS A 115 -5.59 13.52 -2.24
N TYR A 116 -5.98 12.68 -1.28
CA TYR A 116 -6.40 11.30 -1.56
C TYR A 116 -7.81 11.04 -1.05
N ASP A 117 -8.55 10.22 -1.79
CA ASP A 117 -9.91 9.83 -1.44
C ASP A 117 -9.91 8.65 -0.48
N VAL A 118 -9.58 8.93 0.78
CA VAL A 118 -9.40 7.93 1.82
C VAL A 118 -9.88 8.44 3.17
N THR A 119 -10.38 7.54 4.03
CA THR A 119 -10.73 7.86 5.41
C THR A 119 -9.55 7.48 6.30
N CYS A 120 -8.98 8.47 6.98
CA CYS A 120 -7.82 8.27 7.85
C CYS A 120 -8.28 8.05 9.29
N ILE A 121 -7.78 6.97 9.91
CA ILE A 121 -7.96 6.70 11.34
C ILE A 121 -6.61 6.86 12.02
N VAL A 122 -6.54 7.79 12.96
CA VAL A 122 -5.30 8.12 13.67
C VAL A 122 -5.26 7.42 15.02
#